data_a69c15b008ae5afb4c280dce97716670
#
_entry.id   a69c15b008ae5afb4c280dce97716670
#
_cell.length_a   1.000
_cell.length_b   1.000
_cell.length_c   1.000
_cell.angle_alpha   90.00
_cell.angle_beta   90.00
_cell.angle_gamma   90.00
#
_symmetry.space_group_name_H-M   'P 1'
#
loop_
_entity.id
_entity.type
_entity.pdbx_description
1 polymer ?
#
loop_
_entity_poly.entity_id
_entity_poly.type
_entity_poly.pdbx_seq_one_letter_code
_entity_poly.pdbx_strand_id
1 'polypeptide(L)'
;MIRLDGFRRLWLGQIFSQLADKFYIVLMVFLIAQYWVSSDPVSSGPLADVASAIRMDIETRAERITLLATGIYVANTVPAILLGMLAGVWADRWPKRRVMVASNAMRALLVLLAPFCLVPGPLFLGLSWGYWALLVMTFFESVLTQFFAPAEQAAIPLLVPRELLPV
;
A
#
# COMPACT_ATOMS: atom_id res chain seq x y z
N MET A 1 -39.17 5.86 7.58
CA MET A 1 -38.18 4.84 7.18
C MET A 1 -37.01 5.59 6.56
N ILE A 2 -35.92 5.80 7.32
CA ILE A 2 -34.79 6.64 6.90
C ILE A 2 -34.04 5.87 5.80
N ARG A 3 -33.93 6.46 4.61
CA ARG A 3 -33.18 5.86 3.50
C ARG A 3 -31.67 5.94 3.78
N LEU A 4 -31.14 4.97 4.51
CA LEU A 4 -29.71 4.80 4.76
C LEU A 4 -28.99 4.06 3.62
N ASP A 5 -29.63 3.92 2.46
CA ASP A 5 -29.07 3.17 1.31
C ASP A 5 -27.79 3.81 0.77
N GLY A 6 -27.70 5.13 0.77
CA GLY A 6 -26.49 5.85 0.38
C GLY A 6 -25.33 5.61 1.37
N PHE A 7 -25.63 5.66 2.65
CA PHE A 7 -24.65 5.40 3.70
C PHE A 7 -24.16 3.94 3.69
N ARG A 8 -25.07 2.97 3.54
CA ARG A 8 -24.71 1.54 3.45
C ARG A 8 -23.77 1.26 2.28
N ARG A 9 -24.04 1.84 1.11
CA ARG A 9 -23.19 1.68 -0.08
C ARG A 9 -21.80 2.30 0.16
N LEU A 10 -21.74 3.48 0.76
CA LEU A 10 -20.47 4.12 1.11
C LEU A 10 -19.71 3.25 2.12
N TRP A 11 -20.35 2.79 3.18
CA TRP A 11 -19.76 1.97 4.24
C TRP A 11 -19.23 0.63 3.73
N LEU A 12 -19.99 -0.06 2.89
CA LEU A 12 -19.52 -1.29 2.24
C LEU A 12 -18.33 -1.02 1.33
N GLY A 13 -18.38 0.03 0.52
CA GLY A 13 -17.25 0.43 -0.32
C GLY A 13 -16.00 0.71 0.50
N GLN A 14 -16.14 1.31 1.68
CA GLN A 14 -15.06 1.59 2.62
C GLN A 14 -14.44 0.31 3.18
N ILE A 15 -15.25 -0.63 3.62
CA ILE A 15 -14.76 -1.93 4.11
C ILE A 15 -13.90 -2.62 3.04
N PHE A 16 -14.40 -2.70 1.81
CA PHE A 16 -13.65 -3.33 0.73
C PHE A 16 -12.37 -2.57 0.37
N SER A 17 -12.40 -1.25 0.38
CA SER A 17 -11.22 -0.41 0.13
C SER A 17 -10.16 -0.63 1.21
N GLN A 18 -10.53 -0.58 2.48
CA GLN A 18 -9.61 -0.81 3.61
C GLN A 18 -9.04 -2.23 3.61
N LEU A 19 -9.87 -3.21 3.27
CA LEU A 19 -9.41 -4.60 3.16
C LEU A 19 -8.38 -4.75 2.04
N ALA A 20 -8.63 -4.15 0.87
CA ALA A 20 -7.70 -4.15 -0.25
C ALA A 20 -6.36 -3.51 0.12
N ASP A 21 -6.35 -2.38 0.85
CA ASP A 21 -5.13 -1.72 1.32
C ASP A 21 -4.31 -2.64 2.24
N LYS A 22 -4.97 -3.38 3.14
CA LYS A 22 -4.29 -4.33 4.03
C LYS A 22 -3.73 -5.54 3.27
N PHE A 23 -4.50 -6.09 2.35
CA PHE A 23 -4.01 -7.16 1.48
C PHE A 23 -2.83 -6.71 0.62
N TYR A 24 -2.85 -5.49 0.10
CA TYR A 24 -1.75 -4.92 -0.65
C TYR A 24 -0.45 -4.92 0.17
N ILE A 25 -0.46 -4.42 1.40
CA ILE A 25 0.74 -4.38 2.27
C ILE A 25 1.26 -5.81 2.53
N VAL A 26 0.37 -6.76 2.88
CA VAL A 26 0.75 -8.15 3.13
C VAL A 26 1.37 -8.79 1.87
N LEU A 27 0.73 -8.57 0.71
CA LEU A 27 1.22 -9.06 -0.58
C LEU A 27 2.61 -8.49 -0.89
N MET A 28 2.85 -7.22 -0.62
CA MET A 28 4.14 -6.57 -0.86
C MET A 28 5.26 -7.18 -0.02
N VAL A 29 5.03 -7.38 1.27
CA VAL A 29 6.01 -8.05 2.14
C VAL A 29 6.27 -9.48 1.68
N PHE A 30 5.23 -10.21 1.28
CA PHE A 30 5.37 -11.55 0.73
C PHE A 30 6.19 -11.57 -0.57
N LEU A 31 5.93 -10.64 -1.49
CA LEU A 31 6.68 -10.52 -2.74
C LEU A 31 8.16 -10.22 -2.49
N ILE A 32 8.48 -9.34 -1.55
CA ILE A 32 9.85 -9.06 -1.15
C ILE A 32 10.54 -10.34 -0.68
N ALA A 33 9.92 -11.04 0.26
CA ALA A 33 10.48 -12.25 0.86
C ALA A 33 10.70 -13.37 -0.17
N GLN A 34 9.78 -13.52 -1.12
CA GLN A 34 9.78 -14.64 -2.05
C GLN A 34 10.62 -14.40 -3.31
N TYR A 35 10.64 -13.17 -3.84
CA TYR A 35 11.24 -12.89 -5.15
C TYR A 35 12.53 -12.08 -5.09
N TRP A 36 12.73 -11.23 -4.08
CA TRP A 36 13.91 -10.35 -4.01
C TRP A 36 14.91 -10.73 -2.93
N VAL A 37 14.52 -11.62 -2.02
CA VAL A 37 15.44 -12.21 -1.04
C VAL A 37 15.57 -13.69 -1.35
N SER A 38 16.36 -14.01 -2.40
CA SER A 38 16.67 -15.40 -2.75
C SER A 38 17.55 -16.06 -1.69
N SER A 39 17.31 -17.35 -1.46
CA SER A 39 18.20 -18.20 -0.67
C SER A 39 19.39 -18.62 -1.55
N ASP A 40 20.58 -18.19 -1.17
CA ASP A 40 21.79 -18.82 -1.69
C ASP A 40 21.85 -20.27 -1.16
N PRO A 41 22.20 -21.28 -2.00
CA PRO A 41 22.31 -22.66 -1.55
C PRO A 41 23.40 -22.76 -0.48
N VAL A 42 23.05 -23.28 0.67
CA VAL A 42 23.98 -23.57 1.77
C VAL A 42 25.06 -24.51 1.27
N SER A 43 26.29 -24.07 1.26
CA SER A 43 27.44 -24.92 0.94
C SER A 43 27.57 -26.04 1.97
N SER A 44 27.72 -27.28 1.49
CA SER A 44 27.82 -28.50 2.28
C SER A 44 29.07 -28.49 3.18
N GLY A 45 28.87 -28.29 4.48
CA GLY A 45 29.88 -28.36 5.52
C GLY A 45 29.49 -29.32 6.65
N PRO A 46 30.36 -29.58 7.64
CA PRO A 46 30.04 -30.40 8.81
C PRO A 46 28.86 -29.84 9.59
N LEU A 47 28.11 -30.72 10.28
CA LEU A 47 26.80 -30.37 10.89
C LEU A 47 26.79 -29.13 11.81
N ALA A 48 27.91 -28.84 12.50
CA ALA A 48 28.03 -27.65 13.34
C ALA A 48 28.15 -26.36 12.52
N ASP A 49 28.87 -26.42 11.39
CA ASP A 49 29.02 -25.28 10.48
C ASP A 49 27.72 -25.04 9.70
N VAL A 50 26.96 -26.09 9.39
CA VAL A 50 25.64 -25.99 8.77
C VAL A 50 24.65 -25.25 9.68
N ALA A 51 24.62 -25.54 10.98
CA ALA A 51 23.73 -24.86 11.91
C ALA A 51 24.06 -23.36 12.06
N SER A 52 25.35 -23.00 12.08
CA SER A 52 25.79 -21.61 12.12
C SER A 52 25.52 -20.89 10.80
N ALA A 53 25.76 -21.54 9.67
CA ALA A 53 25.46 -21.02 8.34
C ALA A 53 23.96 -20.78 8.13
N ILE A 54 23.11 -21.71 8.58
CA ILE A 54 21.65 -21.54 8.54
C ILE A 54 21.20 -20.33 9.36
N ARG A 55 21.75 -20.14 10.57
CA ARG A 55 21.43 -18.97 11.41
C ARG A 55 21.85 -17.68 10.73
N MET A 56 23.05 -17.61 10.20
CA MET A 56 23.59 -16.43 9.50
C MET A 56 22.78 -16.11 8.23
N ASP A 57 22.33 -17.13 7.49
CA ASP A 57 21.47 -16.97 6.33
C ASP A 57 20.10 -16.39 6.74
N ILE A 58 19.49 -16.91 7.82
CA ILE A 58 18.20 -16.41 8.34
C ILE A 58 18.32 -14.96 8.80
N GLU A 59 19.37 -14.59 9.54
CA GLU A 59 19.60 -13.23 10.01
C GLU A 59 19.79 -12.26 8.83
N THR A 60 20.64 -12.62 7.87
CA THR A 60 20.91 -11.82 6.66
C THR A 60 19.65 -11.63 5.82
N ARG A 61 18.83 -12.68 5.69
CA ARG A 61 17.54 -12.60 4.98
C ARG A 61 16.56 -11.70 5.71
N ALA A 62 16.46 -11.81 7.03
CA ALA A 62 15.59 -10.98 7.85
C ALA A 62 15.99 -9.50 7.76
N GLU A 63 17.28 -9.20 7.80
CA GLU A 63 17.79 -7.83 7.60
C GLU A 63 17.43 -7.27 6.22
N ARG A 64 17.66 -8.04 5.15
CA ARG A 64 17.31 -7.62 3.78
C ARG A 64 15.81 -7.38 3.61
N ILE A 65 14.97 -8.27 4.13
CA ILE A 65 13.51 -8.11 4.12
C ILE A 65 13.13 -6.81 4.86
N THR A 66 13.72 -6.59 6.03
CA THR A 66 13.45 -5.40 6.84
C THR A 66 13.85 -4.11 6.12
N LEU A 67 15.02 -4.07 5.49
CA LEU A 67 15.50 -2.92 4.72
C LEU A 67 14.59 -2.61 3.54
N LEU A 68 14.21 -3.62 2.75
CA LEU A 68 13.33 -3.45 1.60
C LEU A 68 11.91 -3.06 2.04
N ALA A 69 11.38 -3.67 3.11
CA ALA A 69 10.11 -3.29 3.68
C ALA A 69 10.13 -1.83 4.21
N THR A 70 11.22 -1.42 4.85
CA THR A 70 11.39 -0.03 5.30
C THR A 70 11.33 0.95 4.14
N GLY A 71 11.93 0.63 2.99
CA GLY A 71 11.81 1.44 1.77
C GLY A 71 10.36 1.63 1.33
N ILE A 72 9.54 0.57 1.39
CA ILE A 72 8.10 0.67 1.10
C ILE A 72 7.37 1.55 2.12
N TYR A 73 7.67 1.41 3.41
CA TYR A 73 7.07 2.26 4.44
C TYR A 73 7.43 3.74 4.24
N VAL A 74 8.68 4.03 3.87
CA VAL A 74 9.12 5.40 3.55
C VAL A 74 8.35 5.92 2.33
N ALA A 75 8.28 5.14 1.25
CA ALA A 75 7.54 5.51 0.04
C ALA A 75 6.05 5.77 0.31
N ASN A 76 5.45 5.04 1.25
CA ASN A 76 4.08 5.25 1.70
C ASN A 76 3.91 6.49 2.59
N THR A 77 4.88 6.79 3.45
CA THR A 77 4.78 7.86 4.45
C THR A 77 5.09 9.24 3.88
N VAL A 78 6.04 9.33 2.94
CA VAL A 78 6.46 10.61 2.34
C VAL A 78 5.29 11.39 1.74
N PRO A 79 4.39 10.83 0.91
CA PRO A 79 3.22 11.55 0.41
C PRO A 79 2.28 12.01 1.52
N ALA A 80 2.12 11.22 2.58
CA ALA A 80 1.25 11.58 3.69
C ALA A 80 1.73 12.85 4.40
N ILE A 81 3.04 12.98 4.61
CA ILE A 81 3.65 14.15 5.23
C ILE A 81 3.57 15.36 4.29
N LEU A 82 3.91 15.18 3.01
CA LEU A 82 4.00 16.28 2.06
C LEU A 82 2.63 16.80 1.59
N LEU A 83 1.68 15.90 1.38
CA LEU A 83 0.40 16.21 0.73
C LEU A 83 -0.79 16.21 1.69
N GLY A 84 -0.66 15.65 2.90
CA GLY A 84 -1.79 15.47 3.81
C GLY A 84 -2.56 16.77 4.08
N MET A 85 -1.88 17.86 4.34
CA MET A 85 -2.53 19.17 4.56
C MET A 85 -3.07 19.79 3.26
N LEU A 86 -2.32 19.68 2.16
CA LEU A 86 -2.71 20.26 0.86
C LEU A 86 -3.88 19.51 0.23
N ALA A 87 -3.89 18.19 0.35
CA ALA A 87 -4.93 17.33 -0.20
C ALA A 87 -6.31 17.66 0.40
N GLY A 88 -6.39 17.99 1.69
CA GLY A 88 -7.63 18.44 2.33
C GLY A 88 -8.20 19.68 1.66
N VAL A 89 -7.38 20.71 1.49
CA VAL A 89 -7.80 21.98 0.85
C VAL A 89 -8.27 21.79 -0.60
N TRP A 90 -7.61 20.91 -1.36
CA TRP A 90 -8.00 20.63 -2.73
C TRP A 90 -9.23 19.72 -2.81
N ALA A 91 -9.31 18.71 -1.96
CA ALA A 91 -10.46 17.83 -1.90
C ALA A 91 -11.76 18.58 -1.58
N ASP A 92 -11.69 19.66 -0.80
CA ASP A 92 -12.87 20.49 -0.50
C ASP A 92 -13.43 21.23 -1.70
N ARG A 93 -12.60 21.58 -2.67
CA ARG A 93 -12.98 22.29 -3.90
C ARG A 93 -13.58 21.37 -4.96
N TRP A 94 -13.27 20.09 -4.91
CA TRP A 94 -13.68 19.14 -5.94
C TRP A 94 -14.96 18.37 -5.57
N PRO A 95 -15.75 17.91 -6.55
CA PRO A 95 -16.93 17.09 -6.27
C PRO A 95 -16.53 15.77 -5.61
N LYS A 96 -16.86 15.61 -4.33
CA LYS A 96 -16.44 14.50 -3.46
C LYS A 96 -16.60 13.12 -4.12
N ARG A 97 -17.75 12.90 -4.78
CA ARG A 97 -18.02 11.63 -5.49
C ARG A 97 -16.99 11.35 -6.59
N ARG A 98 -16.58 12.38 -7.36
CA ARG A 98 -15.59 12.18 -8.43
C ARG A 98 -14.21 11.85 -7.88
N VAL A 99 -13.79 12.54 -6.82
CA VAL A 99 -12.52 12.27 -6.15
C VAL A 99 -12.48 10.83 -5.64
N MET A 100 -13.50 10.39 -4.93
CA MET A 100 -13.57 9.03 -4.38
C MET A 100 -13.56 7.95 -5.48
N VAL A 101 -14.36 8.13 -6.55
CA VAL A 101 -14.42 7.17 -7.65
C VAL A 101 -13.10 7.15 -8.43
N ALA A 102 -12.53 8.30 -8.73
CA ALA A 102 -11.27 8.40 -9.46
C ALA A 102 -10.11 7.80 -8.66
N SER A 103 -10.00 8.12 -7.36
CA SER A 103 -8.96 7.55 -6.49
C SER A 103 -9.05 6.03 -6.42
N ASN A 104 -10.25 5.47 -6.23
CA ASN A 104 -10.43 4.01 -6.18
C ASN A 104 -10.15 3.34 -7.52
N ALA A 105 -10.55 3.96 -8.64
CA ALA A 105 -10.26 3.43 -9.98
C ALA A 105 -8.75 3.42 -10.26
N MET A 106 -8.04 4.49 -9.89
CA MET A 106 -6.58 4.57 -10.04
C MET A 106 -5.87 3.55 -9.14
N ARG A 107 -6.32 3.37 -7.91
CA ARG A 107 -5.79 2.33 -7.01
C ARG A 107 -5.99 0.93 -7.58
N ALA A 108 -7.19 0.63 -8.07
CA ALA A 108 -7.46 -0.66 -8.73
C ALA A 108 -6.53 -0.88 -9.92
N LEU A 109 -6.27 0.15 -10.73
CA LEU A 109 -5.32 0.08 -11.84
C LEU A 109 -3.89 -0.19 -11.35
N LEU A 110 -3.42 0.50 -10.29
CA LEU A 110 -2.10 0.26 -9.71
C LEU A 110 -1.96 -1.18 -9.22
N VAL A 111 -2.95 -1.70 -8.50
CA VAL A 111 -2.95 -3.10 -8.04
C VAL A 111 -2.93 -4.08 -9.21
N LEU A 112 -3.68 -3.82 -10.30
CA LEU A 112 -3.65 -4.64 -11.51
C LEU A 112 -2.29 -4.61 -12.22
N LEU A 113 -1.53 -3.54 -12.08
CA LEU A 113 -0.18 -3.43 -12.63
C LEU A 113 0.90 -4.07 -11.73
N ALA A 114 0.59 -4.38 -10.46
CA ALA A 114 1.55 -4.97 -9.53
C ALA A 114 2.25 -6.26 -10.04
N PRO A 115 1.57 -7.18 -10.75
CA PRO A 115 2.23 -8.36 -11.32
C PRO A 115 3.36 -8.03 -12.31
N PHE A 116 3.32 -6.87 -12.97
CA PHE A 116 4.40 -6.45 -13.87
C PHE A 116 5.72 -6.16 -13.14
N CYS A 117 5.67 -5.87 -11.84
CA CYS A 117 6.87 -5.73 -11.01
C CYS A 117 7.67 -7.04 -10.87
N LEU A 118 7.04 -8.19 -11.15
CA LEU A 118 7.68 -9.51 -11.11
C LEU A 118 8.42 -9.86 -12.41
N VAL A 119 8.21 -9.09 -13.47
CA VAL A 119 8.90 -9.32 -14.74
C VAL A 119 10.40 -9.07 -14.54
N PRO A 120 11.28 -10.04 -14.93
CA PRO A 120 12.72 -9.84 -14.83
C PRO A 120 13.14 -8.61 -15.63
N GLY A 121 13.95 -7.76 -15.03
CA GLY A 121 14.44 -6.55 -15.66
C GLY A 121 15.85 -6.19 -15.17
N PRO A 122 16.44 -5.11 -15.68
CA PRO A 122 17.78 -4.69 -15.31
C PRO A 122 17.87 -4.34 -13.83
N LEU A 123 19.05 -4.54 -13.25
CA LEU A 123 19.38 -4.05 -11.92
C LEU A 123 19.69 -2.55 -12.01
N PHE A 124 19.07 -1.78 -11.13
CA PHE A 124 19.36 -0.35 -10.97
C PHE A 124 19.75 -0.07 -9.52
N LEU A 125 20.93 0.51 -9.31
CA LEU A 125 21.53 0.73 -7.99
C LEU A 125 21.60 -0.53 -7.11
N GLY A 126 21.86 -1.70 -7.72
CA GLY A 126 21.95 -2.97 -7.00
C GLY A 126 20.61 -3.61 -6.60
N LEU A 127 19.49 -2.99 -6.96
CA LEU A 127 18.14 -3.50 -6.72
C LEU A 127 17.44 -3.82 -8.05
N SER A 128 16.50 -4.78 -8.01
CA SER A 128 15.75 -5.15 -9.20
C SER A 128 14.83 -4.01 -9.65
N TRP A 129 14.63 -3.89 -10.96
CA TRP A 129 13.64 -2.99 -11.56
C TRP A 129 12.26 -3.11 -10.90
N GLY A 130 11.83 -4.34 -10.62
CA GLY A 130 10.53 -4.60 -10.01
C GLY A 130 10.37 -3.97 -8.62
N TYR A 131 11.42 -3.93 -7.81
CA TYR A 131 11.39 -3.27 -6.52
C TYR A 131 11.23 -1.74 -6.67
N TRP A 132 11.93 -1.12 -7.62
CA TRP A 132 11.76 0.30 -7.90
C TRP A 132 10.37 0.63 -8.42
N ALA A 133 9.82 -0.19 -9.32
CA ALA A 133 8.45 -0.06 -9.79
C ALA A 133 7.46 -0.15 -8.63
N LEU A 134 7.70 -1.07 -7.69
CA LEU A 134 6.90 -1.24 -6.49
C LEU A 134 6.92 0.00 -5.57
N LEU A 135 8.10 0.59 -5.34
CA LEU A 135 8.23 1.84 -4.58
C LEU A 135 7.42 2.98 -5.21
N VAL A 136 7.51 3.11 -6.54
CA VAL A 136 6.75 4.12 -7.28
C VAL A 136 5.25 3.88 -7.17
N MET A 137 4.79 2.64 -7.31
CA MET A 137 3.38 2.29 -7.16
C MET A 137 2.87 2.59 -5.75
N THR A 138 3.63 2.20 -4.72
CA THR A 138 3.29 2.49 -3.32
C THR A 138 3.22 3.99 -3.05
N PHE A 139 4.14 4.76 -3.61
CA PHE A 139 4.12 6.22 -3.52
C PHE A 139 2.83 6.80 -4.11
N PHE A 140 2.45 6.40 -5.33
CA PHE A 140 1.23 6.89 -5.96
C PHE A 140 -0.03 6.42 -5.24
N GLU A 141 -0.06 5.20 -4.72
CA GLU A 141 -1.16 4.70 -3.91
C GLU A 141 -1.36 5.56 -2.66
N SER A 142 -0.27 5.89 -1.97
CA SER A 142 -0.31 6.79 -0.81
C SER A 142 -0.80 8.19 -1.19
N VAL A 143 -0.33 8.75 -2.32
CA VAL A 143 -0.86 10.03 -2.84
C VAL A 143 -2.37 9.98 -3.01
N LEU A 144 -2.90 8.94 -3.65
CA LEU A 144 -4.35 8.79 -3.87
C LEU A 144 -5.12 8.69 -2.54
N THR A 145 -4.52 8.06 -1.53
CA THR A 145 -5.11 7.96 -0.18
C THR A 145 -5.27 9.34 0.45
N GLN A 146 -4.30 10.25 0.28
CA GLN A 146 -4.37 11.59 0.85
C GLN A 146 -5.53 12.42 0.27
N PHE A 147 -5.93 12.18 -0.97
CA PHE A 147 -7.10 12.84 -1.56
C PHE A 147 -8.41 12.12 -1.22
N PHE A 148 -8.38 10.80 -1.11
CA PHE A 148 -9.56 10.00 -0.80
C PHE A 148 -10.09 10.27 0.60
N ALA A 149 -9.22 10.22 1.61
CA ALA A 149 -9.62 10.30 3.02
C ALA A 149 -10.41 11.59 3.37
N PRO A 150 -9.97 12.81 3.02
CA PRO A 150 -10.74 14.02 3.31
C PRO A 150 -12.03 14.08 2.47
N ALA A 151 -12.03 13.63 1.22
CA ALA A 151 -13.23 13.60 0.40
C ALA A 151 -14.31 12.68 0.98
N GLU A 152 -13.91 11.56 1.55
CA GLU A 152 -14.79 10.62 2.25
C GLU A 152 -15.36 11.23 3.51
N GLN A 153 -14.53 11.80 4.39
CA GLN A 153 -14.95 12.44 5.62
C GLN A 153 -15.96 13.57 5.35
N ALA A 154 -15.72 14.36 4.29
CA ALA A 154 -16.63 15.42 3.87
C ALA A 154 -17.93 14.89 3.23
N ALA A 155 -17.98 13.64 2.76
CA ALA A 155 -19.18 13.04 2.18
C ALA A 155 -20.14 12.48 3.27
N ILE A 156 -19.63 12.08 4.42
CA ILE A 156 -20.43 11.49 5.51
C ILE A 156 -21.57 12.41 5.97
N PRO A 157 -21.34 13.70 6.29
CA PRO A 157 -22.42 14.60 6.73
C PRO A 157 -23.48 14.87 5.66
N LEU A 158 -23.15 14.64 4.37
CA LEU A 158 -24.09 14.81 3.26
C LEU A 158 -25.06 13.61 3.10
N LEU A 159 -24.69 12.46 3.68
CA LEU A 159 -25.44 11.20 3.55
C LEU A 159 -26.22 10.84 4.81
N VAL A 160 -25.88 11.44 5.95
CA VAL A 160 -26.50 11.19 7.25
C VAL A 160 -27.42 12.37 7.61
N PRO A 161 -28.68 12.12 8.02
CA PRO A 161 -29.58 13.16 8.52
C PRO A 161 -28.96 13.89 9.70
N ARG A 162 -29.15 15.22 9.78
CA ARG A 162 -28.57 16.08 10.83
C ARG A 162 -28.91 15.63 12.25
N GLU A 163 -30.04 14.97 12.42
CA GLU A 163 -30.55 14.46 13.71
C GLU A 163 -29.72 13.31 14.28
N LEU A 164 -28.94 12.64 13.43
CA LEU A 164 -28.08 11.51 13.78
C LEU A 164 -26.58 11.88 13.85
N LEU A 165 -26.24 13.14 13.58
CA LEU A 165 -24.87 13.62 13.74
C LEU A 165 -24.65 13.98 15.22
N PRO A 166 -23.53 13.54 15.83
CA PRO A 166 -23.18 13.98 17.17
C PRO A 166 -22.97 15.50 17.17
N VAL A 167 -23.56 16.17 18.14
CA VAL A 167 -23.39 17.60 18.40
C VAL A 167 -22.01 17.84 19.02
#